data_cbdab9c21e1e1a95d8b998e32f8690c6
#
_entry.id   cbdab9c21e1e1a95d8b998e32f8690c6
#
_cell.length_a   1.000
_cell.length_b   1.000
_cell.length_c   1.000
_cell.angle_alpha   90.00
_cell.angle_beta   90.00
_cell.angle_gamma   90.00
#
_symmetry.space_group_name_H-M   'P 1'
#
loop_
_entity.id
_entity.type
_entity.pdbx_description
1 polymer ?
#
loop_
_entity_poly.entity_id
_entity_poly.type
_entity_poly.pdbx_seq_one_letter_code
_entity_poly.pdbx_strand_id
1 'polypeptide(L)'
;MSDIVLSMATMPSRKKRLLENIQSLVNGGQTYDGFTKFYINVSDDLEDSDYEFYEKLKDIDDRIEIVRCDGKWRSCNKLIPILKSNADDAIITVDDDIFYPRESLERLVNEYEKNKDCIIAHEINPVILSDDGLVTYLNSFDVKLKQREYGKYLTGCALFPPHVFDGTDVFNYDKMMELTDGCHDEIWFWVNSTLNKVQVIGLNYILSFEGEVKSEWHDDEFRLCNINSDASNIRIYNHRVNKLYGKELYDIISNFKVEINVTCDNIYQAIEQYDYIIYLYAGRAAFNLNSLTKAWRERFINRITKNKMIRY
;
A
#
# COMPACT_ATOMS: atom_id res chain seq x y z
N MET A 1 13.32 14.18 14.61
CA MET A 1 12.19 13.69 13.78
C MET A 1 12.82 12.76 12.77
N SER A 2 12.19 11.62 12.49
CA SER A 2 12.63 10.78 11.38
C SER A 2 12.48 11.55 10.07
N ASP A 3 13.45 11.42 9.19
CA ASP A 3 13.35 11.99 7.86
C ASP A 3 12.28 11.22 7.04
N ILE A 4 11.76 11.86 6.00
CA ILE A 4 10.93 11.18 5.00
C ILE A 4 11.78 11.03 3.76
N VAL A 5 11.89 9.81 3.25
CA VAL A 5 12.64 9.49 2.05
C VAL A 5 11.75 8.84 0.99
N LEU A 6 12.07 9.05 -0.28
CA LEU A 6 11.44 8.32 -1.38
C LEU A 6 12.28 7.10 -1.74
N SER A 7 11.64 6.02 -2.17
CA SER A 7 12.33 4.83 -2.63
C SER A 7 11.59 4.15 -3.80
N MET A 8 12.34 3.85 -4.85
CA MET A 8 11.89 3.25 -6.09
C MET A 8 12.80 2.08 -6.45
N ALA A 9 12.24 0.99 -6.98
CA ALA A 9 13.01 -0.03 -7.70
C ALA A 9 12.77 0.11 -9.20
N THR A 10 13.80 -0.06 -10.02
CA THR A 10 13.68 0.04 -11.47
C THR A 10 14.58 -0.97 -12.19
N MET A 11 14.33 -1.14 -13.48
CA MET A 11 15.09 -2.05 -14.37
C MET A 11 15.39 -1.38 -15.72
N PRO A 12 16.40 -1.86 -16.48
CA PRO A 12 16.84 -1.22 -17.72
C PRO A 12 15.75 -1.04 -18.79
N SER A 13 14.79 -1.95 -18.88
CA SER A 13 13.66 -1.85 -19.82
C SER A 13 12.74 -0.64 -19.55
N ARG A 14 12.81 -0.04 -18.36
CA ARG A 14 11.98 1.09 -17.91
C ARG A 14 12.61 2.46 -18.14
N LYS A 15 13.86 2.57 -18.60
CA LYS A 15 14.61 3.83 -18.72
C LYS A 15 13.85 4.96 -19.41
N LYS A 16 13.10 4.66 -20.47
CA LYS A 16 12.35 5.68 -21.23
C LYS A 16 11.27 6.35 -20.38
N ARG A 17 10.59 5.59 -19.54
CA ARG A 17 9.49 6.05 -18.69
C ARG A 17 9.97 6.65 -17.37
N LEU A 18 11.10 6.14 -16.90
CA LEU A 18 11.69 6.51 -15.62
C LEU A 18 11.93 8.03 -15.52
N LEU A 19 12.40 8.68 -16.58
CA LEU A 19 12.63 10.13 -16.59
C LEU A 19 11.35 10.93 -16.38
N GLU A 20 10.27 10.58 -17.11
CA GLU A 20 8.96 11.25 -16.96
C GLU A 20 8.37 11.01 -15.56
N ASN A 21 8.53 9.79 -15.05
CA ASN A 21 8.08 9.41 -13.71
C ASN A 21 8.83 10.21 -12.63
N ILE A 22 10.16 10.25 -12.68
CA ILE A 22 10.98 11.02 -11.74
C ILE A 22 10.57 12.50 -11.79
N GLN A 23 10.37 13.09 -12.97
CA GLN A 23 9.94 14.47 -13.12
C GLN A 23 8.57 14.74 -12.48
N SER A 24 7.69 13.74 -12.42
CA SER A 24 6.41 13.86 -11.71
C SER A 24 6.55 13.90 -10.19
N LEU A 25 7.70 13.47 -9.67
CA LEU A 25 7.96 13.36 -8.22
C LEU A 25 8.83 14.50 -7.68
N VAL A 26 9.71 15.08 -8.52
CA VAL A 26 10.69 16.12 -8.12
C VAL A 26 10.43 17.44 -8.86
N ASN A 27 11.19 18.49 -8.54
CA ASN A 27 11.20 19.79 -9.25
C ASN A 27 9.83 20.44 -9.43
N GLY A 28 8.96 20.34 -8.40
CA GLY A 28 7.61 20.90 -8.42
C GLY A 28 6.57 19.98 -9.08
N GLY A 29 6.90 18.74 -9.40
CA GLY A 29 5.94 17.71 -9.83
C GLY A 29 4.93 17.38 -8.74
N GLN A 30 5.34 17.44 -7.47
CA GLN A 30 4.47 17.23 -6.31
C GLN A 30 4.25 18.52 -5.51
N THR A 31 3.13 18.63 -4.78
CA THR A 31 2.88 19.70 -3.82
C THR A 31 3.68 19.55 -2.54
N TYR A 32 4.01 18.31 -2.17
CA TYR A 32 4.95 18.02 -1.08
C TYR A 32 6.35 17.79 -1.63
N ASP A 33 7.31 18.56 -1.16
CA ASP A 33 8.73 18.51 -1.55
C ASP A 33 9.67 18.41 -0.34
N GLY A 34 9.15 17.94 0.80
CA GLY A 34 9.89 17.89 2.07
C GLY A 34 10.65 16.58 2.32
N PHE A 35 10.78 15.67 1.35
CA PHE A 35 11.62 14.49 1.49
C PHE A 35 13.11 14.84 1.39
N THR A 36 13.96 14.13 2.12
CA THR A 36 15.39 14.44 2.21
C THR A 36 16.24 13.69 1.20
N LYS A 37 15.78 12.52 0.75
CA LYS A 37 16.46 11.62 -0.20
C LYS A 37 15.48 10.95 -1.12
N PHE A 38 15.93 10.63 -2.34
CA PHE A 38 15.21 9.80 -3.28
C PHE A 38 16.10 8.66 -3.74
N TYR A 39 15.90 7.47 -3.18
CA TYR A 39 16.65 6.27 -3.50
C TYR A 39 16.08 5.60 -4.75
N ILE A 40 16.91 5.44 -5.77
CA ILE A 40 16.62 4.66 -6.97
C ILE A 40 17.44 3.38 -6.88
N ASN A 41 16.76 2.27 -6.56
CA ASN A 41 17.36 0.97 -6.35
C ASN A 41 17.45 0.22 -7.68
N VAL A 42 18.68 -0.13 -8.08
CA VAL A 42 19.00 -0.84 -9.31
C VAL A 42 19.76 -2.13 -9.02
N SER A 43 19.57 -3.15 -9.84
CA SER A 43 20.26 -4.43 -9.66
C SER A 43 21.79 -4.26 -9.72
N ASP A 44 22.51 -5.03 -8.91
CA ASP A 44 23.99 -5.02 -8.85
C ASP A 44 24.66 -5.82 -9.98
N ASP A 45 23.88 -6.55 -10.79
CA ASP A 45 24.34 -7.33 -11.94
C ASP A 45 24.19 -6.61 -13.30
N LEU A 46 23.87 -5.30 -13.29
CA LEU A 46 23.72 -4.51 -14.51
C LEU A 46 25.08 -4.20 -15.15
N GLU A 47 25.04 -3.99 -16.47
CA GLU A 47 26.21 -3.52 -17.22
C GLU A 47 26.57 -2.08 -16.88
N ASP A 48 27.86 -1.71 -17.05
CA ASP A 48 28.36 -0.37 -16.75
C ASP A 48 27.62 0.74 -17.50
N SER A 49 27.22 0.49 -18.75
CA SER A 49 26.44 1.44 -19.55
C SER A 49 25.05 1.75 -18.97
N ASP A 50 24.44 0.79 -18.26
CA ASP A 50 23.18 0.99 -17.55
C ASP A 50 23.39 1.84 -16.31
N TYR A 51 24.47 1.58 -15.57
CA TYR A 51 24.83 2.42 -14.41
C TYR A 51 25.14 3.86 -14.79
N GLU A 52 25.84 4.10 -15.89
CA GLU A 52 26.10 5.46 -16.39
C GLU A 52 24.79 6.23 -16.67
N PHE A 53 23.75 5.54 -17.15
CA PHE A 53 22.44 6.16 -17.32
C PHE A 53 21.82 6.55 -15.99
N TYR A 54 21.81 5.63 -15.00
CA TYR A 54 21.21 5.89 -13.70
C TYR A 54 21.96 6.98 -12.92
N GLU A 55 23.28 7.00 -12.97
CA GLU A 55 24.10 8.04 -12.29
C GLU A 55 23.77 9.46 -12.81
N LYS A 56 23.40 9.61 -14.10
CA LYS A 56 22.97 10.90 -14.66
C LYS A 56 21.61 11.38 -14.13
N LEU A 57 20.81 10.52 -13.49
CA LEU A 57 19.56 10.95 -12.86
C LEU A 57 19.82 11.92 -11.71
N LYS A 58 20.98 11.90 -11.08
CA LYS A 58 21.41 12.86 -10.06
C LYS A 58 21.46 14.30 -10.57
N ASP A 59 21.61 14.48 -11.88
CA ASP A 59 21.59 15.81 -12.51
C ASP A 59 20.15 16.42 -12.52
N ILE A 60 19.11 15.60 -12.28
CA ILE A 60 17.72 16.04 -12.25
C ILE A 60 17.38 16.66 -10.90
N ASP A 61 17.84 16.02 -9.80
CA ASP A 61 17.62 16.49 -8.43
C ASP A 61 18.75 15.96 -7.55
N ASP A 62 19.36 16.82 -6.74
CA ASP A 62 20.53 16.51 -5.91
C ASP A 62 20.22 15.55 -4.76
N ARG A 63 18.96 15.33 -4.45
CA ARG A 63 18.50 14.34 -3.46
C ARG A 63 18.48 12.91 -4.01
N ILE A 64 18.63 12.71 -5.32
CA ILE A 64 18.62 11.38 -5.94
C ILE A 64 19.91 10.63 -5.58
N GLU A 65 19.75 9.43 -5.05
CA GLU A 65 20.82 8.49 -4.77
C GLU A 65 20.59 7.16 -5.48
N ILE A 66 21.58 6.70 -6.24
CA ILE A 66 21.53 5.40 -6.91
C ILE A 66 22.07 4.33 -5.96
N VAL A 67 21.24 3.36 -5.64
CA VAL A 67 21.57 2.25 -4.73
C VAL A 67 21.69 0.95 -5.53
N ARG A 68 22.89 0.36 -5.53
CA ARG A 68 23.11 -0.98 -6.09
C ARG A 68 22.64 -2.03 -5.10
N CYS A 69 21.76 -2.91 -5.50
CA CYS A 69 21.16 -3.91 -4.64
C CYS A 69 21.04 -5.28 -5.33
N ASP A 70 20.93 -6.32 -4.52
CA ASP A 70 20.77 -7.70 -5.00
C ASP A 70 19.48 -7.83 -5.84
N GLY A 71 19.64 -8.00 -7.14
CA GLY A 71 18.54 -8.05 -8.12
C GLY A 71 17.53 -9.17 -7.88
N LYS A 72 17.91 -10.21 -7.12
CA LYS A 72 17.01 -11.34 -6.82
C LYS A 72 15.74 -10.92 -6.07
N TRP A 73 15.76 -9.82 -5.31
CA TRP A 73 14.61 -9.30 -4.58
C TRP A 73 13.57 -8.60 -5.47
N ARG A 74 13.86 -8.36 -6.74
CA ARG A 74 12.94 -7.78 -7.74
C ARG A 74 12.22 -6.52 -7.23
N SER A 75 10.88 -6.49 -7.28
CA SER A 75 10.06 -5.35 -6.80
C SER A 75 10.20 -5.08 -5.30
N CYS A 76 10.58 -6.07 -4.49
CA CYS A 76 10.88 -5.85 -3.08
C CYS A 76 12.07 -4.90 -2.86
N ASN A 77 12.91 -4.70 -3.88
CA ASN A 77 14.01 -3.74 -3.80
C ASN A 77 13.58 -2.28 -3.65
N LYS A 78 12.28 -1.97 -3.77
CA LYS A 78 11.78 -0.64 -3.38
C LYS A 78 11.86 -0.38 -1.87
N LEU A 79 11.95 -1.43 -1.03
CA LEU A 79 12.02 -1.29 0.44
C LEU A 79 13.27 -1.96 1.04
N ILE A 80 13.61 -3.18 0.63
CA ILE A 80 14.64 -4.00 1.28
C ILE A 80 15.99 -3.28 1.46
N PRO A 81 16.56 -2.59 0.46
CA PRO A 81 17.85 -1.91 0.64
C PRO A 81 17.79 -0.79 1.68
N ILE A 82 16.69 -0.01 1.67
CA ILE A 82 16.55 1.16 2.53
C ILE A 82 16.26 0.74 3.97
N LEU A 83 15.44 -0.28 4.18
CA LEU A 83 15.20 -0.85 5.50
C LEU A 83 16.50 -1.36 6.18
N LYS A 84 17.48 -1.82 5.38
CA LYS A 84 18.78 -2.26 5.90
C LYS A 84 19.70 -1.12 6.28
N SER A 85 19.61 0.02 5.61
CA SER A 85 20.51 1.16 5.78
C SER A 85 19.94 2.29 6.64
N ASN A 86 18.62 2.49 6.60
CA ASN A 86 17.93 3.66 7.17
C ASN A 86 16.62 3.24 7.87
N ALA A 87 16.71 2.34 8.85
CA ALA A 87 15.52 1.84 9.57
C ALA A 87 14.77 2.92 10.38
N ASP A 88 15.42 4.04 10.68
CA ASP A 88 14.87 5.14 11.48
C ASP A 88 14.10 6.18 10.64
N ASP A 89 14.13 6.07 9.31
CA ASP A 89 13.42 6.98 8.42
C ASP A 89 12.04 6.46 8.04
N ALA A 90 11.11 7.38 7.76
CA ALA A 90 9.85 7.06 7.13
C ALA A 90 10.05 6.95 5.61
N ILE A 91 9.62 5.86 5.01
CA ILE A 91 9.87 5.55 3.60
C ILE A 91 8.59 5.68 2.79
N ILE A 92 8.57 6.54 1.77
CA ILE A 92 7.52 6.51 0.74
C ILE A 92 8.03 5.69 -0.43
N THR A 93 7.34 4.59 -0.71
CA THR A 93 7.60 3.80 -1.92
C THR A 93 6.88 4.39 -3.13
N VAL A 94 7.53 4.33 -4.28
CA VAL A 94 6.98 4.73 -5.58
C VAL A 94 7.37 3.72 -6.65
N ASP A 95 6.49 3.50 -7.63
CA ASP A 95 6.78 2.62 -8.77
C ASP A 95 7.35 3.41 -9.95
N ASP A 96 8.14 2.76 -10.78
CA ASP A 96 8.83 3.35 -11.92
C ASP A 96 7.96 3.46 -13.20
N ASP A 97 6.71 3.00 -13.13
CA ASP A 97 5.76 2.97 -14.22
C ASP A 97 4.44 3.72 -13.95
N ILE A 98 4.37 4.48 -12.85
CA ILE A 98 3.21 5.28 -12.48
C ILE A 98 3.55 6.77 -12.60
N PHE A 99 2.70 7.53 -13.26
CA PHE A 99 2.74 8.99 -13.22
C PHE A 99 1.87 9.48 -12.06
N TYR A 100 2.51 10.09 -11.05
CA TYR A 100 1.83 10.45 -9.81
C TYR A 100 1.09 11.79 -9.92
N PRO A 101 -0.22 11.83 -9.59
CA PRO A 101 -0.93 13.08 -9.43
C PRO A 101 -0.23 14.00 -8.43
N ARG A 102 -0.34 15.29 -8.66
CA ARG A 102 0.45 16.31 -7.97
C ARG A 102 0.34 16.33 -6.44
N GLU A 103 -0.76 15.84 -5.90
CA GLU A 103 -1.03 15.81 -4.45
C GLU A 103 -0.72 14.45 -3.79
N SER A 104 -0.18 13.49 -4.55
CA SER A 104 -0.03 12.11 -4.07
C SER A 104 0.83 12.01 -2.81
N LEU A 105 2.00 12.63 -2.80
CA LEU A 105 2.89 12.60 -1.65
C LEU A 105 2.33 13.42 -0.48
N GLU A 106 1.76 14.58 -0.73
CA GLU A 106 1.17 15.44 0.30
C GLU A 106 0.04 14.73 1.06
N ARG A 107 -0.81 13.99 0.35
CA ARG A 107 -1.89 13.21 0.97
C ARG A 107 -1.36 12.14 1.93
N LEU A 108 -0.31 11.42 1.54
CA LEU A 108 0.34 10.42 2.40
C LEU A 108 0.92 11.09 3.65
N VAL A 109 1.71 12.14 3.47
CA VAL A 109 2.41 12.82 4.57
C VAL A 109 1.42 13.49 5.53
N ASN A 110 0.39 14.17 5.03
CA ASN A 110 -0.63 14.80 5.87
C ASN A 110 -1.39 13.80 6.74
N GLU A 111 -1.56 12.57 6.28
CA GLU A 111 -2.17 11.53 7.10
C GLU A 111 -1.18 10.90 8.07
N TYR A 112 0.04 10.67 7.62
CA TYR A 112 1.12 10.15 8.45
C TYR A 112 1.42 11.06 9.63
N GLU A 113 1.41 12.39 9.44
CA GLU A 113 1.60 13.34 10.54
C GLU A 113 0.61 13.16 11.71
N LYS A 114 -0.58 12.63 11.42
CA LYS A 114 -1.62 12.33 12.42
C LYS A 114 -1.55 10.92 12.97
N ASN A 115 -0.86 10.01 12.27
CA ASN A 115 -0.87 8.57 12.53
C ASN A 115 0.53 7.97 12.29
N LYS A 116 1.50 8.43 13.08
CA LYS A 116 2.94 8.08 12.95
C LYS A 116 3.26 6.58 13.13
N ASP A 117 2.32 5.84 13.69
CA ASP A 117 2.42 4.41 13.97
C ASP A 117 1.77 3.53 12.90
N CYS A 118 1.20 4.12 11.85
CA CYS A 118 0.49 3.40 10.79
C CYS A 118 1.20 3.51 9.44
N ILE A 119 1.05 2.47 8.62
CA ILE A 119 1.29 2.58 7.19
C ILE A 119 0.17 3.43 6.59
N ILE A 120 0.52 4.34 5.69
CA ILE A 120 -0.46 5.12 4.93
C ILE A 120 -0.35 4.71 3.46
N ALA A 121 -1.45 4.26 2.88
CA ALA A 121 -1.48 3.83 1.48
C ALA A 121 -2.64 4.50 0.73
N HIS A 122 -2.46 4.71 -0.56
CA HIS A 122 -3.55 5.25 -1.38
C HIS A 122 -4.69 4.25 -1.52
N GLU A 123 -4.36 2.99 -1.72
CA GLU A 123 -5.34 1.91 -1.88
C GLU A 123 -5.06 0.76 -0.90
N ILE A 124 -6.13 0.22 -0.33
CA ILE A 124 -6.09 -0.96 0.52
C ILE A 124 -7.19 -1.94 0.12
N ASN A 125 -6.91 -3.21 0.34
CA ASN A 125 -7.88 -4.28 0.19
C ASN A 125 -8.15 -4.88 1.58
N PRO A 126 -9.38 -4.82 2.10
CA PRO A 126 -9.75 -5.41 3.37
C PRO A 126 -9.46 -6.92 3.39
N VAL A 127 -9.12 -7.43 4.57
CA VAL A 127 -8.93 -8.86 4.78
C VAL A 127 -10.19 -9.46 5.38
N ILE A 128 -10.72 -10.51 4.73
CA ILE A 128 -11.87 -11.26 5.20
C ILE A 128 -11.37 -12.49 5.98
N LEU A 129 -11.94 -12.72 7.14
CA LEU A 129 -11.75 -13.95 7.89
C LEU A 129 -12.87 -14.93 7.51
N SER A 130 -12.49 -16.14 7.10
CA SER A 130 -13.47 -17.21 6.82
C SER A 130 -13.93 -17.90 8.11
N ASP A 131 -15.06 -18.61 8.06
CA ASP A 131 -15.58 -19.41 9.16
C ASP A 131 -14.62 -20.54 9.56
N ASP A 132 -13.76 -20.97 8.64
CA ASP A 132 -12.72 -21.99 8.88
C ASP A 132 -11.48 -21.43 9.57
N GLY A 133 -11.47 -20.13 9.91
CA GLY A 133 -10.34 -19.47 10.54
C GLY A 133 -9.22 -19.06 9.56
N LEU A 134 -9.42 -19.20 8.27
CA LEU A 134 -8.44 -18.85 7.24
C LEU A 134 -8.48 -17.36 6.95
N VAL A 135 -7.29 -16.74 6.86
CA VAL A 135 -7.15 -15.37 6.38
C VAL A 135 -7.21 -15.38 4.86
N THR A 136 -8.15 -14.62 4.31
CA THR A 136 -8.25 -14.38 2.87
C THR A 136 -8.19 -12.89 2.60
N TYR A 137 -7.66 -12.50 1.47
CA TYR A 137 -7.75 -11.13 0.98
C TYR A 137 -8.30 -11.13 -0.44
N LEU A 138 -8.99 -10.08 -0.81
CA LEU A 138 -9.58 -9.93 -2.12
C LEU A 138 -8.85 -8.82 -2.88
N ASN A 139 -8.72 -8.98 -4.19
CA ASN A 139 -8.28 -7.89 -5.04
C ASN A 139 -9.48 -6.98 -5.27
N SER A 140 -9.31 -5.72 -4.97
CA SER A 140 -10.26 -4.62 -5.16
C SER A 140 -11.60 -4.76 -4.40
N PHE A 141 -11.65 -4.20 -3.20
CA PHE A 141 -12.88 -3.75 -2.59
C PHE A 141 -12.85 -2.22 -2.47
N ASP A 142 -13.90 -1.61 -2.94
CA ASP A 142 -14.07 -0.17 -2.92
C ASP A 142 -14.72 0.28 -1.59
N VAL A 143 -14.02 0.05 -0.45
CA VAL A 143 -14.44 0.64 0.82
C VAL A 143 -13.90 2.07 0.87
N LYS A 144 -14.82 3.04 0.70
CA LYS A 144 -14.47 4.48 0.63
C LYS A 144 -14.33 5.17 1.98
N LEU A 145 -14.42 4.43 3.07
CA LEU A 145 -14.31 4.98 4.42
C LEU A 145 -12.91 4.78 4.95
N LYS A 146 -12.34 5.86 5.46
CA LYS A 146 -11.01 5.89 6.04
C LYS A 146 -11.03 5.29 7.44
N GLN A 147 -10.30 4.22 7.65
CA GLN A 147 -10.16 3.55 8.93
C GLN A 147 -8.78 2.92 9.09
N ARG A 148 -8.39 2.65 10.34
CA ARG A 148 -7.24 1.80 10.64
C ARG A 148 -7.64 0.34 10.52
N GLU A 149 -6.84 -0.47 9.86
CA GLU A 149 -7.08 -1.91 9.70
C GLU A 149 -5.80 -2.69 9.40
N TYR A 150 -5.92 -4.00 9.24
CA TYR A 150 -4.84 -4.88 8.74
C TYR A 150 -5.10 -5.31 7.29
N GLY A 151 -5.60 -4.40 6.46
CA GLY A 151 -5.81 -4.66 5.04
C GLY A 151 -4.51 -4.81 4.26
N LYS A 152 -4.55 -5.54 3.15
CA LYS A 152 -3.47 -5.57 2.17
C LYS A 152 -3.44 -4.20 1.45
N TYR A 153 -2.28 -3.63 1.28
CA TYR A 153 -2.09 -2.33 0.67
C TYR A 153 -1.25 -2.43 -0.61
N LEU A 154 -1.45 -1.48 -1.52
CA LEU A 154 -0.59 -1.33 -2.69
C LEU A 154 0.70 -0.62 -2.28
N THR A 155 1.83 -1.18 -2.70
CA THR A 155 3.17 -0.65 -2.41
C THR A 155 3.66 0.38 -3.42
N GLY A 156 2.91 0.62 -4.48
CA GLY A 156 3.25 1.55 -5.56
C GLY A 156 3.19 3.03 -5.18
N CYS A 157 2.52 3.38 -4.09
CA CYS A 157 2.63 4.66 -3.40
C CYS A 157 2.09 4.49 -1.97
N ALA A 158 2.97 4.13 -1.06
CA ALA A 158 2.64 3.95 0.35
C ALA A 158 3.76 4.52 1.23
N LEU A 159 3.39 5.07 2.38
CA LEU A 159 4.31 5.57 3.39
C LEU A 159 4.40 4.55 4.52
N PHE A 160 5.62 4.12 4.80
CA PHE A 160 5.97 3.18 5.85
C PHE A 160 6.61 3.92 7.02
N PRO A 161 6.10 3.78 8.26
CA PRO A 161 6.77 4.34 9.43
C PRO A 161 8.10 3.62 9.69
N PRO A 162 9.03 4.24 10.46
CA PRO A 162 10.20 3.54 10.97
C PRO A 162 9.83 2.25 11.69
N HIS A 163 10.71 1.26 11.66
CA HIS A 163 10.58 0.00 12.40
C HIS A 163 9.35 -0.85 12.07
N VAL A 164 8.69 -0.58 10.95
CA VAL A 164 7.44 -1.24 10.53
C VAL A 164 7.55 -2.77 10.39
N PHE A 165 8.75 -3.29 10.20
CA PHE A 165 9.02 -4.71 10.00
C PHE A 165 9.92 -5.35 11.07
N ASP A 166 10.14 -4.66 12.20
CA ASP A 166 11.05 -5.17 13.24
C ASP A 166 10.61 -6.54 13.76
N GLY A 167 11.59 -7.44 13.91
CA GLY A 167 11.36 -8.79 14.41
C GLY A 167 10.59 -9.74 13.48
N THR A 168 10.37 -9.36 12.22
CA THR A 168 9.69 -10.17 11.22
C THR A 168 10.65 -10.84 10.24
N ASP A 169 10.09 -11.65 9.34
CA ASP A 169 10.84 -12.35 8.28
C ASP A 169 11.16 -11.47 7.06
N VAL A 170 10.98 -10.16 7.11
CA VAL A 170 11.06 -9.26 5.94
C VAL A 170 12.34 -9.43 5.13
N PHE A 171 13.45 -9.79 5.76
CA PHE A 171 14.75 -10.05 5.12
C PHE A 171 14.99 -11.52 4.77
N ASN A 172 14.02 -12.41 4.97
CA ASN A 172 14.14 -13.83 4.65
C ASN A 172 13.75 -14.10 3.20
N TYR A 173 14.74 -14.14 2.31
CA TYR A 173 14.55 -14.32 0.87
C TYR A 173 13.83 -15.64 0.55
N ASP A 174 14.20 -16.74 1.20
CA ASP A 174 13.62 -18.06 0.89
C ASP A 174 12.13 -18.11 1.23
N LYS A 175 11.72 -17.55 2.36
CA LYS A 175 10.31 -17.41 2.72
C LYS A 175 9.54 -16.47 1.78
N MET A 176 10.16 -15.38 1.36
CA MET A 176 9.58 -14.47 0.38
C MET A 176 9.31 -15.22 -0.93
N MET A 177 10.27 -15.98 -1.42
CA MET A 177 10.12 -16.80 -2.62
C MET A 177 9.07 -17.90 -2.46
N GLU A 178 9.06 -18.63 -1.33
CA GLU A 178 8.03 -19.64 -1.05
C GLU A 178 6.62 -19.04 -1.07
N LEU A 179 6.45 -17.83 -0.54
CA LEU A 179 5.16 -17.16 -0.47
C LEU A 179 4.72 -16.57 -1.80
N THR A 180 5.62 -15.90 -2.54
CA THR A 180 5.26 -14.96 -3.61
C THR A 180 5.84 -15.30 -4.99
N ASP A 181 6.70 -16.31 -5.10
CA ASP A 181 7.53 -16.58 -6.30
C ASP A 181 8.32 -15.31 -6.76
N GLY A 182 8.53 -14.34 -5.86
CA GLY A 182 9.17 -13.05 -6.18
C GLY A 182 8.32 -12.09 -7.01
N CYS A 183 7.00 -12.33 -7.13
CA CYS A 183 6.11 -11.56 -8.00
C CYS A 183 5.11 -10.67 -7.25
N HIS A 184 5.01 -10.78 -5.91
CA HIS A 184 4.03 -10.07 -5.11
C HIS A 184 4.66 -9.44 -3.86
N ASP A 185 5.35 -8.33 -4.02
CA ASP A 185 5.90 -7.55 -2.91
C ASP A 185 4.82 -7.05 -1.94
N GLU A 186 3.63 -6.69 -2.44
CA GLU A 186 2.48 -6.27 -1.63
C GLU A 186 2.08 -7.33 -0.59
N ILE A 187 2.05 -8.61 -0.99
CA ILE A 187 1.73 -9.71 -0.07
C ILE A 187 2.84 -9.88 0.96
N TRP A 188 4.09 -9.83 0.52
CA TRP A 188 5.24 -9.98 1.39
C TRP A 188 5.28 -8.91 2.47
N PHE A 189 5.14 -7.66 2.09
CA PHE A 189 5.16 -6.55 3.04
C PHE A 189 3.91 -6.51 3.92
N TRP A 190 2.72 -6.79 3.37
CA TRP A 190 1.50 -6.89 4.16
C TRP A 190 1.58 -7.95 5.26
N VAL A 191 2.04 -9.17 4.94
CA VAL A 191 2.20 -10.24 5.92
C VAL A 191 3.14 -9.79 7.05
N ASN A 192 4.32 -9.26 6.69
CA ASN A 192 5.33 -8.87 7.67
C ASN A 192 4.87 -7.69 8.54
N SER A 193 4.26 -6.64 7.96
CA SER A 193 3.73 -5.53 8.74
C SER A 193 2.60 -5.95 9.67
N THR A 194 1.73 -6.87 9.23
CA THR A 194 0.66 -7.42 10.07
C THR A 194 1.22 -8.25 11.23
N LEU A 195 2.24 -9.08 11.00
CA LEU A 195 2.93 -9.83 12.05
C LEU A 195 3.57 -8.91 13.09
N ASN A 196 4.10 -7.76 12.67
CA ASN A 196 4.57 -6.70 13.58
C ASN A 196 3.43 -5.86 14.18
N LYS A 197 2.18 -6.19 13.89
CA LYS A 197 0.97 -5.51 14.38
C LYS A 197 0.88 -4.04 13.98
N VAL A 198 1.51 -3.66 12.87
CA VAL A 198 1.38 -2.32 12.28
C VAL A 198 0.13 -2.26 11.41
N GLN A 199 -0.73 -1.30 11.71
CA GLN A 199 -1.98 -1.08 10.98
C GLN A 199 -1.74 -0.21 9.74
N VAL A 200 -2.67 -0.27 8.79
CA VAL A 200 -2.68 0.57 7.60
C VAL A 200 -3.93 1.46 7.58
N ILE A 201 -3.78 2.66 7.04
CA ILE A 201 -4.87 3.57 6.72
C ILE A 201 -4.90 3.78 5.21
N GLY A 202 -6.01 3.43 4.57
CA GLY A 202 -6.27 3.71 3.16
C GLY A 202 -6.78 5.13 2.96
N LEU A 203 -6.20 5.86 2.01
CA LEU A 203 -6.68 7.19 1.65
C LEU A 203 -7.88 7.15 0.70
N ASN A 204 -8.19 5.97 0.15
CA ASN A 204 -9.21 5.77 -0.89
C ASN A 204 -9.04 6.73 -2.06
N TYR A 205 -7.80 7.05 -2.36
CA TYR A 205 -7.41 7.90 -3.46
C TYR A 205 -6.87 6.99 -4.56
N ILE A 206 -7.65 6.86 -5.62
CA ILE A 206 -7.24 6.08 -6.77
C ILE A 206 -6.10 6.84 -7.44
N LEU A 207 -4.90 6.27 -7.46
CA LEU A 207 -3.76 6.80 -8.20
C LEU A 207 -3.99 6.73 -9.72
N SER A 208 -5.05 6.04 -10.13
CA SER A 208 -5.46 5.93 -11.51
C SER A 208 -6.10 7.24 -11.96
N PHE A 209 -5.39 8.00 -12.79
CA PHE A 209 -5.87 8.22 -14.14
C PHE A 209 -6.79 9.43 -14.37
N GLU A 210 -6.84 10.40 -13.47
CA GLU A 210 -7.30 11.75 -13.84
C GLU A 210 -6.14 12.56 -14.47
N GLY A 211 -5.53 12.00 -15.49
CA GLY A 211 -4.52 12.63 -16.33
C GLY A 211 -4.11 11.62 -17.36
N GLU A 212 -4.05 12.00 -18.60
CA GLU A 212 -3.73 11.17 -19.76
C GLU A 212 -2.71 10.06 -19.44
N VAL A 213 -3.23 8.89 -19.03
CA VAL A 213 -2.44 7.66 -19.07
C VAL A 213 -2.16 7.44 -20.54
N LYS A 214 -0.96 7.78 -20.95
CA LYS A 214 -0.53 7.46 -22.30
C LYS A 214 -0.74 5.96 -22.44
N SER A 215 -1.57 5.55 -23.38
CA SER A 215 -1.91 4.14 -23.66
C SER A 215 -0.67 3.24 -23.83
N GLU A 216 0.46 3.84 -24.17
CA GLU A 216 1.79 3.22 -24.24
C GLU A 216 2.30 2.61 -22.91
N TRP A 217 1.72 2.99 -21.77
CA TRP A 217 2.11 2.48 -20.46
C TRP A 217 1.45 1.13 -20.12
N HIS A 218 0.40 0.77 -20.84
CA HIS A 218 -0.32 -0.49 -20.66
C HIS A 218 0.29 -1.68 -21.43
N ASP A 219 1.13 -1.42 -22.42
CA ASP A 219 1.65 -2.44 -23.35
C ASP A 219 3.01 -3.05 -22.93
N ASP A 220 3.43 -2.84 -21.67
CA ASP A 220 4.66 -3.44 -21.17
C ASP A 220 4.41 -4.90 -20.78
N GLU A 221 4.93 -5.83 -21.59
CA GLU A 221 4.85 -7.28 -21.36
C GLU A 221 5.52 -7.73 -20.05
N PHE A 222 6.43 -6.89 -19.50
CA PHE A 222 7.15 -7.18 -18.24
C PHE A 222 6.42 -6.69 -17.00
N ARG A 223 5.20 -6.14 -17.11
CA ARG A 223 4.44 -5.73 -15.93
C ARG A 223 4.04 -6.94 -15.09
N LEU A 224 4.36 -6.89 -13.80
CA LEU A 224 3.96 -7.93 -12.85
C LEU A 224 2.44 -8.10 -12.77
N CYS A 225 1.65 -7.06 -13.01
CA CYS A 225 0.20 -7.16 -13.04
C CYS A 225 -0.30 -8.11 -14.15
N ASN A 226 0.40 -8.25 -15.27
CA ASN A 226 0.05 -9.20 -16.32
C ASN A 226 0.22 -10.67 -15.86
N ILE A 227 1.17 -10.91 -14.95
CA ILE A 227 1.39 -12.22 -14.33
C ILE A 227 0.39 -12.42 -13.18
N ASN A 228 0.09 -11.36 -12.44
CA ASN A 228 -0.66 -11.39 -11.19
C ASN A 228 -2.18 -11.29 -11.35
N SER A 229 -2.67 -10.84 -12.51
CA SER A 229 -4.10 -10.61 -12.77
C SER A 229 -4.94 -11.88 -12.93
N ASP A 230 -4.30 -13.05 -13.04
CA ASP A 230 -5.03 -14.32 -13.13
C ASP A 230 -5.63 -14.70 -11.77
N ALA A 231 -6.94 -14.90 -11.74
CA ALA A 231 -7.68 -15.34 -10.55
C ALA A 231 -7.15 -16.66 -9.95
N SER A 232 -6.50 -17.50 -10.75
CA SER A 232 -5.84 -18.71 -10.27
C SER A 232 -4.62 -18.38 -9.39
N ASN A 233 -3.83 -17.37 -9.74
CA ASN A 233 -2.68 -16.93 -8.98
C ASN A 233 -3.09 -16.38 -7.61
N ILE A 234 -4.17 -15.59 -7.55
CA ILE A 234 -4.71 -15.08 -6.27
C ILE A 234 -5.04 -16.21 -5.30
N ARG A 235 -5.65 -17.30 -5.80
CA ARG A 235 -5.96 -18.47 -4.96
C ARG A 235 -4.70 -19.18 -4.46
N ILE A 236 -3.69 -19.31 -5.30
CA ILE A 236 -2.40 -19.91 -4.95
C ILE A 236 -1.74 -19.11 -3.83
N TYR A 237 -1.66 -17.77 -3.96
CA TYR A 237 -1.04 -16.93 -2.95
C TYR A 237 -1.82 -16.92 -1.63
N ASN A 238 -3.16 -16.86 -1.68
CA ASN A 238 -3.99 -17.01 -0.50
C ASN A 238 -3.75 -18.34 0.21
N HIS A 239 -3.64 -19.43 -0.53
CA HIS A 239 -3.32 -20.74 0.05
C HIS A 239 -1.94 -20.74 0.74
N ARG A 240 -0.92 -20.14 0.10
CA ARG A 240 0.43 -20.05 0.67
C ARG A 240 0.47 -19.18 1.93
N VAL A 241 -0.20 -18.01 1.90
CA VAL A 241 -0.34 -17.15 3.09
C VAL A 241 -0.94 -17.94 4.25
N ASN A 242 -2.07 -18.62 4.01
CA ASN A 242 -2.74 -19.41 5.06
C ASN A 242 -1.89 -20.58 5.56
N LYS A 243 -1.14 -21.25 4.68
CA LYS A 243 -0.23 -22.35 5.06
C LYS A 243 0.92 -21.88 5.93
N LEU A 244 1.53 -20.73 5.60
CA LEU A 244 2.76 -20.26 6.25
C LEU A 244 2.49 -19.39 7.49
N TYR A 245 1.45 -18.54 7.44
CA TYR A 245 1.20 -17.49 8.42
C TYR A 245 -0.28 -17.39 8.86
N GLY A 246 -1.16 -18.25 8.36
CA GLY A 246 -2.61 -18.11 8.53
C GLY A 246 -3.06 -18.04 9.98
N LYS A 247 -2.47 -18.84 10.87
CA LYS A 247 -2.82 -18.85 12.29
C LYS A 247 -2.47 -17.53 12.97
N GLU A 248 -1.23 -17.07 12.79
CA GLU A 248 -0.73 -15.85 13.41
C GLU A 248 -1.49 -14.62 12.90
N LEU A 249 -1.71 -14.53 11.59
CA LEU A 249 -2.49 -13.46 10.97
C LEU A 249 -3.95 -13.49 11.46
N TYR A 250 -4.57 -14.67 11.53
CA TYR A 250 -5.92 -14.82 12.04
C TYR A 250 -6.03 -14.31 13.49
N ASP A 251 -5.10 -14.72 14.36
CA ASP A 251 -5.10 -14.31 15.77
C ASP A 251 -4.96 -12.80 15.92
N ILE A 252 -4.12 -12.16 15.10
CA ILE A 252 -3.95 -10.69 15.12
C ILE A 252 -5.22 -10.00 14.59
N ILE A 253 -5.69 -10.39 13.42
CA ILE A 253 -6.77 -9.69 12.70
C ILE A 253 -8.12 -9.92 13.39
N SER A 254 -8.42 -11.13 13.90
CA SER A 254 -9.69 -11.44 14.56
C SER A 254 -9.88 -10.69 15.88
N ASN A 255 -8.79 -10.42 16.58
CA ASN A 255 -8.81 -9.66 17.82
C ASN A 255 -8.88 -8.14 17.62
N PHE A 256 -8.72 -7.67 16.39
CA PHE A 256 -8.76 -6.24 16.07
C PHE A 256 -10.17 -5.80 15.69
N LYS A 257 -10.67 -4.74 16.35
CA LYS A 257 -11.93 -4.08 15.98
C LYS A 257 -11.65 -2.92 15.04
N VAL A 258 -12.29 -2.96 13.88
CA VAL A 258 -12.22 -1.87 12.90
C VAL A 258 -13.21 -0.78 13.30
N GLU A 259 -12.71 0.39 13.69
CA GLU A 259 -13.53 1.53 14.07
C GLU A 259 -13.81 2.42 12.86
N ILE A 260 -15.06 2.47 12.43
CA ILE A 260 -15.53 3.31 11.33
C ILE A 260 -16.00 4.65 11.88
N ASN A 261 -15.22 5.70 11.69
CA ASN A 261 -15.57 7.05 12.11
C ASN A 261 -16.58 7.68 11.14
N VAL A 262 -17.83 7.88 11.59
CA VAL A 262 -18.88 8.51 10.82
C VAL A 262 -18.95 10.00 11.16
N THR A 263 -18.78 10.83 10.12
CA THR A 263 -18.86 12.30 10.18
C THR A 263 -20.02 12.81 9.33
N CYS A 264 -20.35 14.10 9.43
CA CYS A 264 -21.36 14.69 8.54
C CYS A 264 -20.97 14.59 7.07
N ASP A 265 -19.67 14.59 6.76
CA ASP A 265 -19.16 14.55 5.38
C ASP A 265 -19.26 13.16 4.74
N ASN A 266 -19.20 12.08 5.54
CA ASN A 266 -19.22 10.72 5.04
C ASN A 266 -20.47 9.88 5.41
N ILE A 267 -21.45 10.47 6.09
CA ILE A 267 -22.61 9.74 6.63
C ILE A 267 -23.40 8.97 5.55
N TYR A 268 -23.53 9.55 4.37
CA TYR A 268 -24.26 8.90 3.28
C TYR A 268 -23.49 7.70 2.72
N GLN A 269 -22.17 7.81 2.59
CA GLN A 269 -21.30 6.70 2.20
C GLN A 269 -21.35 5.58 3.24
N ALA A 270 -21.30 5.93 4.54
CA ALA A 270 -21.38 4.96 5.62
C ALA A 270 -22.73 4.21 5.63
N ILE A 271 -23.83 4.88 5.30
CA ILE A 271 -25.15 4.25 5.14
C ILE A 271 -25.18 3.33 3.92
N GLU A 272 -24.68 3.80 2.79
CA GLU A 272 -24.67 3.05 1.53
C GLU A 272 -23.81 1.78 1.63
N GLN A 273 -22.67 1.87 2.28
CA GLN A 273 -21.73 0.75 2.43
C GLN A 273 -21.95 -0.09 3.71
N TYR A 274 -22.95 0.22 4.52
CA TYR A 274 -23.15 -0.42 5.83
C TYR A 274 -23.17 -1.94 5.78
N ASP A 275 -24.03 -2.52 4.96
CA ASP A 275 -24.18 -3.98 4.87
C ASP A 275 -22.89 -4.65 4.35
N TYR A 276 -22.21 -3.98 3.43
CA TYR A 276 -20.95 -4.43 2.86
C TYR A 276 -19.81 -4.39 3.89
N ILE A 277 -19.73 -3.32 4.68
CA ILE A 277 -18.77 -3.19 5.78
C ILE A 277 -19.01 -4.27 6.84
N ILE A 278 -20.27 -4.50 7.23
CA ILE A 278 -20.59 -5.57 8.18
C ILE A 278 -20.20 -6.94 7.64
N TYR A 279 -20.41 -7.20 6.37
CA TYR A 279 -19.98 -8.44 5.71
C TYR A 279 -18.44 -8.58 5.69
N LEU A 280 -17.72 -7.55 5.22
CA LEU A 280 -16.26 -7.58 5.11
C LEU A 280 -15.55 -7.82 6.45
N TYR A 281 -16.01 -7.15 7.49
CA TYR A 281 -15.34 -7.22 8.79
C TYR A 281 -15.93 -8.28 9.73
N ALA A 282 -16.89 -9.07 9.27
CA ALA A 282 -17.42 -10.23 10.02
C ALA A 282 -17.74 -9.91 11.50
N GLY A 283 -18.44 -8.80 11.74
CA GLY A 283 -18.82 -8.36 13.10
C GLY A 283 -17.74 -7.61 13.88
N ARG A 284 -16.53 -7.44 13.32
CA ARG A 284 -15.45 -6.64 13.94
C ARG A 284 -15.62 -5.13 13.72
N ALA A 285 -16.48 -4.70 12.80
CA ALA A 285 -16.72 -3.29 12.56
C ALA A 285 -17.57 -2.66 13.65
N ALA A 286 -17.12 -1.51 14.16
CA ALA A 286 -17.85 -0.66 15.09
C ALA A 286 -17.97 0.75 14.50
N PHE A 287 -19.20 1.30 14.47
CA PHE A 287 -19.43 2.66 13.97
C PHE A 287 -19.31 3.67 15.10
N ASN A 288 -18.27 4.52 15.01
CA ASN A 288 -18.09 5.64 15.93
C ASN A 288 -18.89 6.85 15.40
N LEU A 289 -19.91 7.23 16.15
CA LEU A 289 -20.82 8.32 15.80
C LEU A 289 -20.57 9.58 16.68
N ASN A 290 -19.45 9.65 17.40
CA ASN A 290 -19.20 10.71 18.39
C ASN A 290 -19.11 12.10 17.77
N SER A 291 -18.64 12.21 16.53
CA SER A 291 -18.56 13.47 15.77
C SER A 291 -19.93 13.98 15.28
N LEU A 292 -20.99 13.15 15.34
CA LEU A 292 -22.31 13.51 14.87
C LEU A 292 -23.14 14.17 15.98
N THR A 293 -23.97 15.15 15.61
CA THR A 293 -25.03 15.66 16.49
C THR A 293 -26.06 14.58 16.78
N LYS A 294 -26.85 14.75 17.85
CA LYS A 294 -27.92 13.79 18.22
C LYS A 294 -28.87 13.52 17.05
N ALA A 295 -29.28 14.56 16.32
CA ALA A 295 -30.20 14.43 15.20
C ALA A 295 -29.59 13.60 14.04
N TRP A 296 -28.28 13.76 13.76
CA TRP A 296 -27.61 12.98 12.72
C TRP A 296 -27.37 11.53 13.15
N ARG A 297 -27.09 11.27 14.46
CA ARG A 297 -27.01 9.90 15.01
C ARG A 297 -28.33 9.15 14.84
N GLU A 298 -29.45 9.78 15.21
CA GLU A 298 -30.79 9.20 15.03
C GLU A 298 -31.10 8.93 13.55
N ARG A 299 -30.73 9.85 12.65
CA ARG A 299 -30.86 9.64 11.20
C ARG A 299 -30.07 8.43 10.70
N PHE A 300 -28.80 8.32 11.09
CA PHE A 300 -27.96 7.18 10.71
C PHE A 300 -28.57 5.88 11.19
N ILE A 301 -28.90 5.76 12.49
CA ILE A 301 -29.49 4.56 13.10
C ILE A 301 -30.81 4.18 12.39
N ASN A 302 -31.71 5.15 12.17
CA ASN A 302 -32.98 4.89 11.52
C ASN A 302 -32.82 4.40 10.07
N ARG A 303 -31.82 4.90 9.32
CA ARG A 303 -31.56 4.47 7.95
C ARG A 303 -31.03 3.05 7.88
N ILE A 304 -30.04 2.69 8.70
CA ILE A 304 -29.49 1.33 8.72
C ILE A 304 -30.51 0.31 9.23
N THR A 305 -31.38 0.68 10.20
CA THR A 305 -32.45 -0.18 10.71
C THR A 305 -33.53 -0.42 9.67
N LYS A 306 -33.94 0.61 8.91
CA LYS A 306 -34.93 0.48 7.83
C LYS A 306 -34.41 -0.40 6.69
N ASN A 307 -33.14 -0.29 6.32
CA ASN A 307 -32.55 -1.13 5.28
C ASN A 307 -32.54 -2.62 5.66
N LYS A 308 -32.41 -2.95 6.96
CA LYS A 308 -32.53 -4.32 7.44
C LYS A 308 -33.96 -4.87 7.36
N MET A 309 -34.98 -4.03 7.55
CA MET A 309 -36.39 -4.46 7.49
C MET A 309 -36.92 -4.71 6.05
N ILE A 310 -36.25 -4.19 5.06
CA ILE A 310 -36.68 -4.36 3.64
C ILE A 310 -36.08 -5.64 3.00
N ARG A 311 -35.17 -6.32 3.66
CA ARG A 311 -34.46 -7.52 3.14
C ARG A 311 -34.94 -8.86 3.74
N TYR A 312 -36.11 -8.90 4.41
CA TYR A 312 -36.75 -10.13 4.86
C TYR A 312 -38.03 -10.40 4.08
#